data_49ee721b015a6c58a2a299399562f25c
#
_entry.id   49ee721b015a6c58a2a299399562f25c
#
_cell.length_a   1.000
_cell.length_b   1.000
_cell.length_c   1.000
_cell.angle_alpha   90.00
_cell.angle_beta   90.00
_cell.angle_gamma   90.00
#
_symmetry.space_group_name_H-M   'P 1'
#
loop_
_entity.id
_entity.type
_entity.pdbx_description
1 polymer ?
#
loop_
_entity_poly.entity_id
_entity_poly.type
_entity_poly.pdbx_seq_one_letter_code
_entity_poly.pdbx_strand_id
1 'polypeptide(L)'
;YMQNLFENDDKLLDHNQRVKKEIDELSSDQERPIDYMKSRYSKPMHHETIGTLVIENDPDIKSIIEEYCPFIDLHDIEDIIVGCVDRNPSISAMVQLIHSELDADGIDYVMRDATFSGTSYGGFELGLLLRNLAVKKYNGIDIVGIRPKGISVVDQYLISKYFAYTQVIFNRHVAIFDKMAEMLSAE
;
A
#
# COMPACT_ATOMS: atom_id res chain seq x y z
N TYR A 1 -22.74 -5.90 8.03
CA TYR A 1 -23.05 -4.66 7.28
C TYR A 1 -21.91 -4.27 6.34
N MET A 2 -20.64 -4.39 6.76
CA MET A 2 -19.46 -4.13 5.92
C MET A 2 -19.26 -5.17 4.83
N GLN A 3 -19.46 -6.45 5.12
CA GLN A 3 -19.39 -7.52 4.13
C GLN A 3 -20.33 -7.27 2.95
N ASN A 4 -21.56 -6.79 3.21
CA ASN A 4 -22.54 -6.47 2.17
C ASN A 4 -22.20 -5.23 1.31
N LEU A 5 -21.34 -4.31 1.81
CA LEU A 5 -20.87 -3.16 1.04
C LEU A 5 -19.81 -3.55 0.00
N PHE A 6 -19.02 -4.61 0.29
CA PHE A 6 -17.99 -5.13 -0.62
C PHE A 6 -18.49 -6.28 -1.50
N GLU A 7 -19.48 -7.06 -1.04
CA GLU A 7 -20.03 -8.20 -1.80
C GLU A 7 -21.03 -7.78 -2.89
N ASN A 8 -21.58 -6.56 -2.85
CA ASN A 8 -22.55 -6.08 -3.83
C ASN A 8 -21.99 -5.10 -4.87
N ASP A 9 -20.69 -4.88 -4.90
CA ASP A 9 -20.10 -4.07 -5.96
C ASP A 9 -19.52 -4.97 -7.06
N ASP A 10 -20.43 -5.54 -7.88
CA ASP A 10 -20.09 -6.29 -9.09
C ASP A 10 -19.09 -5.51 -9.99
N LYS A 11 -19.09 -4.18 -9.89
CA LYS A 11 -18.15 -3.33 -10.62
C LYS A 11 -16.73 -3.40 -10.06
N LEU A 12 -16.57 -3.54 -8.73
CA LEU A 12 -15.25 -3.67 -8.10
C LEU A 12 -14.66 -5.05 -8.36
N LEU A 13 -15.52 -6.10 -8.31
CA LEU A 13 -15.12 -7.47 -8.61
C LEU A 13 -14.75 -7.63 -10.09
N ASP A 14 -15.54 -7.06 -10.98
CA ASP A 14 -15.29 -7.01 -12.43
C ASP A 14 -14.03 -6.20 -12.73
N HIS A 15 -13.80 -5.08 -12.02
CA HIS A 15 -12.58 -4.28 -12.13
C HIS A 15 -11.33 -5.10 -11.75
N ASN A 16 -11.32 -5.78 -10.60
CA ASN A 16 -10.20 -6.59 -10.16
C ASN A 16 -9.93 -7.79 -11.10
N GLN A 17 -10.97 -8.40 -11.66
CA GLN A 17 -10.82 -9.49 -12.62
C GLN A 17 -10.27 -9.01 -13.96
N ARG A 18 -10.70 -7.83 -14.42
CA ARG A 18 -10.16 -7.19 -15.65
C ARG A 18 -8.70 -6.78 -15.47
N VAL A 19 -8.36 -6.18 -14.33
CA VAL A 19 -6.96 -5.80 -14.02
C VAL A 19 -6.08 -7.03 -13.98
N LYS A 20 -6.51 -8.12 -13.34
CA LYS A 20 -5.77 -9.37 -13.31
C LYS A 20 -5.56 -9.96 -14.71
N LYS A 21 -6.61 -9.95 -15.52
CA LYS A 21 -6.55 -10.45 -16.92
C LYS A 21 -5.63 -9.57 -17.78
N GLU A 22 -5.70 -8.24 -17.64
CA GLU A 22 -4.79 -7.32 -18.32
C GLU A 22 -3.33 -7.50 -17.90
N ILE A 23 -3.08 -7.77 -16.61
CA ILE A 23 -1.74 -8.10 -16.09
C ILE A 23 -1.23 -9.42 -16.70
N ASP A 24 -2.07 -10.43 -16.76
CA ASP A 24 -1.72 -11.74 -17.33
C ASP A 24 -1.49 -11.66 -18.85
N GLU A 25 -2.21 -10.81 -19.58
CA GLU A 25 -2.03 -10.55 -21.01
C GLU A 25 -0.77 -9.71 -21.29
N LEU A 26 -0.43 -8.74 -20.43
CA LEU A 26 0.75 -7.87 -20.57
C LEU A 26 2.06 -8.56 -20.14
N SER A 27 1.98 -9.54 -19.24
CA SER A 27 3.16 -10.33 -18.85
C SER A 27 3.69 -11.24 -19.98
N SER A 28 2.93 -11.41 -21.05
CA SER A 28 3.34 -12.16 -22.26
C SER A 28 4.10 -11.35 -23.31
N ASP A 29 4.03 -10.00 -23.24
CA ASP A 29 4.73 -9.10 -24.15
C ASP A 29 5.73 -8.23 -23.39
N GLN A 30 6.99 -8.25 -23.82
CA GLN A 30 8.10 -7.48 -23.24
C GLN A 30 7.99 -5.96 -23.53
N GLU A 31 6.79 -5.39 -23.41
CA GLU A 31 6.58 -3.96 -23.59
C GLU A 31 6.97 -3.16 -22.34
N ARG A 32 7.48 -1.95 -22.56
CA ARG A 32 8.07 -1.10 -21.53
C ARG A 32 7.09 -0.76 -20.42
N PRO A 33 7.56 -0.59 -19.18
CA PRO A 33 6.73 -0.23 -18.01
C PRO A 33 5.82 0.99 -18.22
N ILE A 34 6.22 1.95 -19.06
CA ILE A 34 5.43 3.13 -19.43
C ILE A 34 4.14 2.77 -20.16
N ASP A 35 4.18 1.77 -21.06
CA ASP A 35 2.98 1.34 -21.80
C ASP A 35 2.04 0.54 -20.88
N TYR A 36 2.60 -0.24 -19.96
CA TYR A 36 1.86 -0.88 -18.87
C TYR A 36 1.19 0.16 -17.97
N MET A 37 1.90 1.21 -17.57
CA MET A 37 1.34 2.29 -16.78
C MET A 37 0.25 3.05 -17.56
N LYS A 38 0.45 3.37 -18.85
CA LYS A 38 -0.56 4.02 -19.69
C LYS A 38 -1.85 3.21 -19.84
N SER A 39 -1.77 1.88 -19.93
CA SER A 39 -2.97 1.04 -19.95
C SER A 39 -3.74 1.07 -18.63
N ARG A 40 -3.06 1.27 -17.49
CA ARG A 40 -3.68 1.52 -16.18
C ARG A 40 -4.34 2.91 -16.07
N TYR A 41 -3.87 3.91 -16.82
CA TYR A 41 -4.37 5.30 -16.75
C TYR A 41 -5.73 5.53 -17.41
N SER A 42 -6.27 4.56 -18.11
CA SER A 42 -7.67 4.64 -18.59
C SER A 42 -8.70 4.42 -17.47
N LYS A 43 -8.28 4.17 -16.23
CA LYS A 43 -9.11 3.94 -15.05
C LYS A 43 -8.81 5.00 -13.95
N PRO A 44 -9.62 5.13 -12.89
CA PRO A 44 -9.34 6.09 -11.81
C PRO A 44 -7.89 5.95 -11.33
N MET A 45 -7.13 7.03 -11.44
CA MET A 45 -5.70 7.01 -11.10
C MET A 45 -5.52 6.78 -9.60
N HIS A 46 -4.90 5.67 -9.24
CA HIS A 46 -4.42 5.46 -7.88
C HIS A 46 -3.29 6.45 -7.57
N HIS A 47 -3.21 6.92 -6.33
CA HIS A 47 -2.22 7.90 -5.90
C HIS A 47 -0.77 7.39 -6.03
N GLU A 48 -0.55 6.08 -5.89
CA GLU A 48 0.74 5.43 -6.13
C GLU A 48 1.21 5.64 -7.58
N THR A 49 0.28 5.49 -8.52
CA THR A 49 0.57 5.68 -9.94
C THR A 49 0.89 7.14 -10.27
N ILE A 50 0.18 8.09 -9.65
CA ILE A 50 0.50 9.52 -9.79
C ILE A 50 1.87 9.81 -9.19
N GLY A 51 2.19 9.23 -8.04
CA GLY A 51 3.49 9.36 -7.38
C GLY A 51 4.64 8.92 -8.27
N THR A 52 4.52 7.77 -8.93
CA THR A 52 5.56 7.27 -9.85
C THR A 52 5.73 8.17 -11.07
N LEU A 53 4.63 8.72 -11.63
CA LEU A 53 4.73 9.69 -12.73
C LEU A 53 5.47 10.98 -12.33
N VAL A 54 5.21 11.47 -11.13
CA VAL A 54 5.92 12.66 -10.62
C VAL A 54 7.42 12.33 -10.51
N ILE A 55 7.78 11.19 -9.92
CA ILE A 55 9.19 10.77 -9.79
C ILE A 55 9.85 10.60 -11.15
N GLU A 56 9.14 10.02 -12.11
CA GLU A 56 9.66 9.77 -13.47
C GLU A 56 9.82 11.06 -14.29
N ASN A 57 8.98 12.06 -14.09
CA ASN A 57 8.94 13.22 -15.00
C ASN A 57 9.47 14.50 -14.38
N ASP A 58 9.62 14.60 -13.06
CA ASP A 58 10.16 15.77 -12.39
C ASP A 58 11.70 15.77 -12.43
N PRO A 59 12.34 16.75 -13.11
CA PRO A 59 13.78 16.79 -13.25
C PRO A 59 14.53 17.05 -11.93
N ASP A 60 13.91 17.79 -11.00
CA ASP A 60 14.53 18.09 -9.72
C ASP A 60 14.59 16.85 -8.83
N ILE A 61 13.50 16.07 -8.81
CA ILE A 61 13.45 14.79 -8.07
C ILE A 61 14.48 13.81 -8.65
N LYS A 62 14.54 13.67 -9.98
CA LYS A 62 15.55 12.81 -10.63
C LYS A 62 16.96 13.22 -10.26
N SER A 63 17.27 14.51 -10.35
CA SER A 63 18.59 15.03 -10.02
C SER A 63 18.98 14.73 -8.57
N ILE A 64 18.05 14.86 -7.62
CA ILE A 64 18.28 14.53 -6.22
C ILE A 64 18.55 13.03 -6.04
N ILE A 65 17.76 12.18 -6.68
CA ILE A 65 17.95 10.71 -6.59
C ILE A 65 19.31 10.32 -7.19
N GLU A 66 19.67 10.85 -8.36
CA GLU A 66 20.94 10.58 -9.00
C GLU A 66 22.15 11.08 -8.18
N GLU A 67 22.03 12.24 -7.55
CA GLU A 67 23.10 12.81 -6.71
C GLU A 67 23.32 12.03 -5.42
N TYR A 68 22.23 11.71 -4.69
CA TYR A 68 22.33 11.13 -3.35
C TYR A 68 22.24 9.60 -3.31
N CYS A 69 21.66 9.01 -4.33
CA CYS A 69 21.42 7.57 -4.40
C CYS A 69 21.78 6.97 -5.78
N PRO A 70 22.98 7.22 -6.32
CA PRO A 70 23.37 6.85 -7.69
C PRO A 70 23.38 5.32 -7.94
N PHE A 71 23.25 4.52 -6.90
CA PHE A 71 23.23 3.06 -6.95
C PHE A 71 21.80 2.48 -6.95
N ILE A 72 20.75 3.33 -6.86
CA ILE A 72 19.36 2.90 -6.89
C ILE A 72 18.83 3.07 -8.31
N ASP A 73 18.23 2.02 -8.86
CA ASP A 73 17.49 2.10 -10.09
C ASP A 73 16.16 2.83 -9.84
N LEU A 74 15.87 3.86 -10.62
CA LEU A 74 14.61 4.61 -10.53
C LEU A 74 13.39 3.69 -10.70
N HIS A 75 13.50 2.72 -11.58
CA HIS A 75 12.45 1.72 -11.80
C HIS A 75 12.20 0.81 -10.59
N ASP A 76 13.21 0.54 -9.75
CA ASP A 76 13.01 -0.18 -8.50
C ASP A 76 12.18 0.65 -7.51
N ILE A 77 12.38 1.97 -7.47
CA ILE A 77 11.57 2.89 -6.66
C ILE A 77 10.11 2.86 -7.12
N GLU A 78 9.87 2.95 -8.43
CA GLU A 78 8.54 2.87 -9.01
C GLU A 78 7.85 1.55 -8.67
N ASP A 79 8.56 0.44 -8.85
CA ASP A 79 8.05 -0.90 -8.54
C ASP A 79 7.71 -1.08 -7.05
N ILE A 80 8.52 -0.53 -6.15
CA ILE A 80 8.22 -0.53 -4.72
C ILE A 80 6.95 0.27 -4.44
N ILE A 81 6.77 1.44 -5.05
CA ILE A 81 5.60 2.29 -4.84
C ILE A 81 4.31 1.66 -5.38
N VAL A 82 4.36 0.98 -6.53
CA VAL A 82 3.16 0.33 -7.11
C VAL A 82 2.94 -1.11 -6.63
N GLY A 83 3.87 -1.66 -5.85
CA GLY A 83 3.77 -3.02 -5.32
C GLY A 83 4.13 -4.12 -6.32
N CYS A 84 4.99 -3.85 -7.30
CA CYS A 84 5.42 -4.80 -8.32
C CYS A 84 6.76 -5.44 -7.96
N VAL A 85 6.92 -6.75 -8.20
CA VAL A 85 8.17 -7.50 -7.98
C VAL A 85 8.64 -8.24 -9.23
N ASP A 86 7.93 -8.11 -10.34
CA ASP A 86 8.14 -8.94 -11.54
C ASP A 86 9.47 -8.64 -12.22
N ARG A 87 9.87 -7.37 -12.26
CA ARG A 87 11.16 -6.95 -12.86
C ARG A 87 12.36 -7.30 -11.99
N ASN A 88 12.22 -7.11 -10.69
CA ASN A 88 13.30 -7.30 -9.72
C ASN A 88 12.82 -7.99 -8.45
N PRO A 89 12.80 -9.32 -8.39
CA PRO A 89 12.37 -10.05 -7.18
C PRO A 89 13.20 -9.74 -5.92
N SER A 90 14.37 -9.12 -6.06
CA SER A 90 15.22 -8.79 -4.92
C SER A 90 14.68 -7.64 -4.06
N ILE A 91 13.76 -6.81 -4.61
CA ILE A 91 13.09 -5.73 -3.86
C ILE A 91 11.86 -6.22 -3.11
N SER A 92 11.53 -7.50 -3.18
CA SER A 92 10.28 -8.05 -2.61
C SER A 92 10.08 -7.76 -1.12
N ALA A 93 11.15 -7.72 -0.34
CA ALA A 93 11.06 -7.34 1.07
C ALA A 93 10.66 -5.87 1.24
N MET A 94 11.15 -4.96 0.40
CA MET A 94 10.81 -3.53 0.43
C MET A 94 9.36 -3.31 0.00
N VAL A 95 8.91 -4.00 -1.05
CA VAL A 95 7.51 -4.00 -1.48
C VAL A 95 6.60 -4.44 -0.34
N GLN A 96 6.94 -5.52 0.38
CA GLN A 96 6.13 -6.00 1.51
C GLN A 96 6.09 -5.02 2.68
N LEU A 97 7.16 -4.26 2.93
CA LEU A 97 7.17 -3.22 3.97
C LEU A 97 6.23 -2.03 3.65
N ILE A 98 5.86 -1.84 2.38
CA ILE A 98 4.95 -0.79 1.91
C ILE A 98 3.53 -1.33 1.66
N HIS A 99 3.39 -2.59 1.22
CA HIS A 99 2.14 -3.16 0.71
C HIS A 99 1.72 -4.46 1.43
N SER A 100 1.98 -4.60 2.71
CA SER A 100 1.52 -5.78 3.48
C SER A 100 0.55 -5.39 4.59
N GLU A 101 0.04 -6.39 5.32
CA GLU A 101 -0.77 -6.16 6.51
C GLU A 101 0.01 -5.49 7.66
N LEU A 102 1.34 -5.64 7.66
CA LEU A 102 2.27 -5.00 8.59
C LEU A 102 3.13 -3.96 7.85
N ASP A 103 2.49 -3.15 7.03
CA ASP A 103 3.16 -2.09 6.29
C ASP A 103 3.52 -0.89 7.18
N ALA A 104 4.49 -0.12 6.71
CA ALA A 104 5.00 1.03 7.44
C ALA A 104 3.94 2.12 7.60
N ASP A 105 3.09 2.32 6.58
CA ASP A 105 2.01 3.30 6.61
C ASP A 105 0.93 2.91 7.62
N GLY A 106 0.49 1.65 7.61
CA GLY A 106 -0.49 1.13 8.56
C GLY A 106 -0.01 1.22 10.01
N ILE A 107 1.25 0.92 10.25
CA ILE A 107 1.87 1.06 11.56
C ILE A 107 1.87 2.53 12.01
N ASP A 108 2.23 3.47 11.12
CA ASP A 108 2.28 4.89 11.42
C ASP A 108 0.89 5.44 11.68
N TYR A 109 -0.08 5.28 10.76
CA TYR A 109 -1.38 5.91 10.94
C TYR A 109 -2.15 5.37 12.15
N VAL A 110 -2.06 4.07 12.45
CA VAL A 110 -2.74 3.51 13.64
C VAL A 110 -2.26 4.18 14.93
N MET A 111 -0.96 4.38 15.08
CA MET A 111 -0.39 5.04 16.26
C MET A 111 -0.67 6.55 16.28
N ARG A 112 -0.49 7.22 15.15
CA ARG A 112 -0.67 8.66 14.99
C ARG A 112 -2.13 9.05 15.20
N ASP A 113 -3.05 8.38 14.52
CA ASP A 113 -4.47 8.69 14.61
C ASP A 113 -5.02 8.41 15.99
N ALA A 114 -4.58 7.36 16.69
CA ALA A 114 -4.93 7.12 18.08
C ALA A 114 -4.48 8.27 18.99
N THR A 115 -3.27 8.79 18.76
CA THR A 115 -2.74 9.91 19.54
C THR A 115 -3.56 11.17 19.35
N PHE A 116 -3.90 11.52 18.11
CA PHE A 116 -4.63 12.75 17.79
C PHE A 116 -6.15 12.64 18.03
N SER A 117 -6.73 11.46 17.89
CA SER A 117 -8.16 11.23 18.20
C SER A 117 -8.43 11.03 19.70
N GLY A 118 -7.39 10.85 20.51
CA GLY A 118 -7.51 10.58 21.95
C GLY A 118 -8.10 9.19 22.26
N THR A 119 -8.04 8.25 21.32
CA THR A 119 -8.51 6.88 21.55
C THR A 119 -7.48 6.07 22.32
N SER A 120 -7.95 5.15 23.18
CA SER A 120 -7.08 4.30 23.99
C SER A 120 -6.52 3.08 23.23
N TYR A 121 -6.88 2.89 21.97
CA TYR A 121 -6.70 1.63 21.25
C TYR A 121 -5.55 1.60 20.23
N GLY A 122 -4.81 2.65 20.03
CA GLY A 122 -3.74 2.70 19.02
C GLY A 122 -2.36 2.33 19.57
N GLY A 123 -2.26 2.02 20.86
CA GLY A 123 -0.99 1.71 21.48
C GLY A 123 -0.60 0.23 21.34
N PHE A 124 0.57 -0.03 20.77
CA PHE A 124 1.25 -1.33 20.78
C PHE A 124 2.76 -1.12 20.88
N GLU A 125 3.48 -2.17 21.26
CA GLU A 125 4.93 -2.12 21.49
C GLU A 125 5.71 -2.12 20.16
N LEU A 126 5.78 -0.96 19.47
CA LEU A 126 6.47 -0.80 18.18
C LEU A 126 7.91 -1.32 18.25
N GLY A 127 8.65 -1.01 19.32
CA GLY A 127 10.03 -1.48 19.48
C GLY A 127 10.14 -3.01 19.56
N LEU A 128 9.15 -3.69 20.13
CA LEU A 128 9.09 -5.14 20.15
C LEU A 128 8.76 -5.70 18.77
N LEU A 129 7.81 -5.06 18.04
CA LEU A 129 7.46 -5.42 16.66
C LEU A 129 8.70 -5.36 15.77
N LEU A 130 9.39 -4.21 15.73
CA LEU A 130 10.54 -3.98 14.86
C LEU A 130 11.71 -4.95 15.17
N ARG A 131 11.98 -5.24 16.45
CA ARG A 131 13.04 -6.20 16.82
C ARG A 131 12.73 -7.65 16.44
N ASN A 132 11.46 -7.96 16.19
CA ASN A 132 11.03 -9.31 15.80
C ASN A 132 10.70 -9.44 14.30
N LEU A 133 10.82 -8.37 13.52
CA LEU A 133 10.81 -8.47 12.06
C LEU A 133 12.02 -9.33 11.62
N ALA A 134 11.81 -10.15 10.62
CA ALA A 134 12.82 -10.98 10.01
C ALA A 134 12.55 -11.16 8.52
N VAL A 135 13.62 -11.19 7.74
CA VAL A 135 13.55 -11.54 6.32
C VAL A 135 14.03 -12.96 6.14
N LYS A 136 13.32 -13.76 5.38
CA LYS A 136 13.67 -15.13 5.04
C LYS A 136 13.46 -15.37 3.56
N LYS A 137 14.47 -15.99 2.92
CA LYS A 137 14.35 -16.37 1.52
C LYS A 137 13.48 -17.63 1.37
N TYR A 138 12.46 -17.53 0.52
CA TYR A 138 11.56 -18.62 0.18
C TYR A 138 11.36 -18.66 -1.33
N ASN A 139 11.70 -19.77 -1.99
CA ASN A 139 11.64 -19.93 -3.45
C ASN A 139 12.33 -18.80 -4.25
N GLY A 140 13.46 -18.30 -3.74
CA GLY A 140 14.22 -17.23 -4.37
C GLY A 140 13.76 -15.81 -4.04
N ILE A 141 12.63 -15.65 -3.37
CA ILE A 141 12.02 -14.37 -3.00
C ILE A 141 12.24 -14.11 -1.51
N ASP A 142 12.56 -12.88 -1.15
CA ASP A 142 12.67 -12.46 0.24
C ASP A 142 11.29 -12.20 0.83
N ILE A 143 10.94 -12.92 1.90
CA ILE A 143 9.68 -12.80 2.62
C ILE A 143 9.93 -12.11 3.96
N VAL A 144 9.21 -11.03 4.22
CA VAL A 144 9.16 -10.36 5.51
C VAL A 144 8.19 -11.11 6.42
N GLY A 145 8.62 -11.41 7.62
CA GLY A 145 7.79 -12.12 8.60
C GLY A 145 8.12 -11.72 10.02
N ILE A 146 7.43 -12.34 10.96
CA ILE A 146 7.60 -12.11 12.39
C ILE A 146 8.16 -13.35 13.07
N ARG A 147 9.19 -13.17 13.90
CA ARG A 147 9.68 -14.24 14.76
C ARG A 147 8.61 -14.63 15.79
N PRO A 148 8.56 -15.90 16.26
CA PRO A 148 7.53 -16.37 17.20
C PRO A 148 7.36 -15.51 18.46
N LYS A 149 8.44 -14.90 18.95
CA LYS A 149 8.39 -13.98 20.10
C LYS A 149 7.65 -12.67 19.84
N GLY A 150 7.43 -12.31 18.59
CA GLY A 150 6.72 -11.10 18.18
C GLY A 150 5.25 -11.31 17.86
N ILE A 151 4.73 -12.53 17.91
CA ILE A 151 3.32 -12.81 17.53
C ILE A 151 2.35 -11.99 18.39
N SER A 152 2.57 -11.93 19.69
CA SER A 152 1.69 -11.17 20.59
C SER A 152 1.61 -9.68 20.29
N VAL A 153 2.69 -9.07 19.80
CA VAL A 153 2.64 -7.64 19.43
C VAL A 153 1.98 -7.43 18.06
N VAL A 154 2.04 -8.42 17.17
CA VAL A 154 1.25 -8.41 15.93
C VAL A 154 -0.24 -8.47 16.25
N ASP A 155 -0.66 -9.33 17.17
CA ASP A 155 -2.05 -9.39 17.63
C ASP A 155 -2.51 -8.05 18.20
N GLN A 156 -1.67 -7.38 19.01
CA GLN A 156 -1.97 -6.04 19.53
C GLN A 156 -2.13 -5.01 18.41
N TYR A 157 -1.23 -5.03 17.41
CA TYR A 157 -1.32 -4.15 16.25
C TYR A 157 -2.63 -4.39 15.46
N LEU A 158 -2.96 -5.63 15.15
CA LEU A 158 -4.18 -5.97 14.40
C LEU A 158 -5.46 -5.56 15.14
N ILE A 159 -5.49 -5.73 16.46
CA ILE A 159 -6.58 -5.26 17.30
C ILE A 159 -6.65 -3.73 17.28
N SER A 160 -5.52 -3.04 17.39
CA SER A 160 -5.45 -1.59 17.31
C SER A 160 -5.91 -1.07 15.94
N LYS A 161 -5.47 -1.70 14.86
CA LYS A 161 -5.92 -1.42 13.48
C LYS A 161 -7.44 -1.61 13.34
N TYR A 162 -7.98 -2.71 13.85
CA TYR A 162 -9.42 -2.96 13.85
C TYR A 162 -10.21 -1.83 14.56
N PHE A 163 -9.76 -1.39 15.73
CA PHE A 163 -10.42 -0.30 16.46
C PHE A 163 -10.24 1.06 15.77
N ALA A 164 -9.10 1.34 15.16
CA ALA A 164 -8.90 2.54 14.36
C ALA A 164 -9.94 2.62 13.22
N TYR A 165 -10.15 1.52 12.51
CA TYR A 165 -11.16 1.46 11.46
C TYR A 165 -12.58 1.61 11.99
N THR A 166 -12.96 0.88 13.03
CA THR A 166 -14.36 0.85 13.52
C THR A 166 -14.77 2.11 14.29
N GLN A 167 -13.85 2.77 14.96
CA GLN A 167 -14.16 3.90 15.84
C GLN A 167 -13.78 5.26 15.27
N VAL A 168 -12.75 5.33 14.42
CA VAL A 168 -12.25 6.58 13.84
C VAL A 168 -12.64 6.66 12.37
N ILE A 169 -12.08 5.78 11.52
CA ILE A 169 -12.20 5.89 10.06
C ILE A 169 -13.66 5.69 9.61
N PHE A 170 -14.32 4.63 10.06
CA PHE A 170 -15.73 4.34 9.71
C PHE A 170 -16.74 4.90 10.73
N ASN A 171 -16.35 5.94 11.45
CA ASN A 171 -17.32 6.64 12.30
C ASN A 171 -18.43 7.24 11.42
N ARG A 172 -19.69 7.10 11.88
CA ARG A 172 -20.86 7.57 11.14
C ARG A 172 -20.80 9.05 10.77
N HIS A 173 -20.17 9.89 11.60
CA HIS A 173 -20.04 11.32 11.30
C HIS A 173 -19.04 11.56 10.18
N VAL A 174 -17.91 10.84 10.14
CA VAL A 174 -16.94 10.90 9.05
C VAL A 174 -17.60 10.47 7.74
N ALA A 175 -18.31 9.34 7.73
CA ALA A 175 -19.02 8.84 6.54
C ALA A 175 -20.08 9.84 5.99
N ILE A 176 -20.73 10.62 6.88
CA ILE A 176 -21.65 11.66 6.43
C ILE A 176 -20.90 12.80 5.74
N PHE A 177 -19.79 13.28 6.32
CA PHE A 177 -18.98 14.34 5.72
C PHE A 177 -18.34 13.91 4.41
N ASP A 178 -17.85 12.68 4.32
CA ASP A 178 -17.32 12.11 3.08
C ASP A 178 -18.39 12.10 1.98
N LYS A 179 -19.60 11.68 2.32
CA LYS A 179 -20.71 11.69 1.36
C LYS A 179 -21.13 13.12 0.93
N MET A 180 -21.09 14.07 1.84
CA MET A 180 -21.32 15.48 1.50
C MET A 180 -20.24 16.03 0.58
N ALA A 181 -18.96 15.71 0.84
CA ALA A 181 -17.85 16.12 -0.01
C ALA A 181 -17.94 15.51 -1.41
N GLU A 182 -18.29 14.22 -1.50
CA GLU A 182 -18.54 13.55 -2.78
C GLU A 182 -19.65 14.22 -3.59
N MET A 183 -20.76 14.58 -2.95
CA MET A 183 -21.88 15.27 -3.62
C MET A 183 -21.48 16.66 -4.11
N LEU A 184 -20.66 17.40 -3.35
CA LEU A 184 -20.17 18.73 -3.75
C LEU A 184 -19.15 18.66 -4.88
N SER A 185 -18.38 17.58 -4.99
CA SER A 185 -17.39 17.42 -6.06
C SER A 185 -17.99 16.90 -7.37
N ALA A 186 -19.24 16.45 -7.36
CA ALA A 186 -19.96 15.97 -8.54
C ALA A 186 -20.73 17.08 -9.29
N GLU A 187 -20.80 18.30 -8.74
CA GLU A 187 -21.32 19.52 -9.38
C GLU A 187 -20.20 20.26 -10.14
#